data_c2ff8fd953686a0e45f8132d4f7341a0
#
_entry.id   c2ff8fd953686a0e45f8132d4f7341a0
#
_cell.length_a   1.000
_cell.length_b   1.000
_cell.length_c   1.000
_cell.angle_alpha   90.00
_cell.angle_beta   90.00
_cell.angle_gamma   90.00
#
_symmetry.space_group_name_H-M   'P 1'
#
loop_
_entity.id
_entity.type
_entity.pdbx_description
1 polymer ?
#
loop_
_entity_poly.entity_id
_entity_poly.type
_entity_poly.pdbx_seq_one_letter_code
_entity_poly.pdbx_strand_id
1 'polypeptide(L)'
;MARNLQIFIIKKSHHSPSLFSSLSDMLNQSLPLYKLADKIDWEKFDTAFRPLYCQHNGRPSKPIRLMCGLLILKHLRNLSDESVVEQWSENAYYQYFCGMQEFAPGVPCASSELVHFRHRIGEKGIELIFQESIRVNNEGDDDEHQS
;
A
#
# COMPACT_ATOMS: atom_id res chain seq x y z
N MET A 1 -17.42 0.67 5.05
CA MET A 1 -17.18 1.40 5.87
C MET A 1 -16.43 1.00 7.12
N ALA A 2 -15.87 1.99 7.79
CA ALA A 2 -14.93 1.78 8.89
C ALA A 2 -15.49 0.90 10.01
N ARG A 3 -16.76 1.07 10.36
CA ARG A 3 -17.39 0.31 11.44
C ARG A 3 -17.40 -1.20 11.16
N ASN A 4 -17.71 -1.58 9.92
CA ASN A 4 -17.79 -2.99 9.57
C ASN A 4 -16.41 -3.65 9.59
N LEU A 5 -15.38 -2.91 9.16
CA LEU A 5 -14.02 -3.42 9.19
C LEU A 5 -13.52 -3.62 10.63
N GLN A 6 -13.78 -2.66 11.51
CA GLN A 6 -13.40 -2.76 12.91
C GLN A 6 -14.10 -3.94 13.61
N ILE A 7 -15.38 -4.12 13.35
CA ILE A 7 -16.14 -5.26 13.90
C ILE A 7 -15.57 -6.57 13.38
N PHE A 8 -15.22 -6.63 12.11
CA PHE A 8 -14.62 -7.82 11.50
C PHE A 8 -13.29 -8.18 12.17
N ILE A 9 -12.43 -7.19 12.37
CA ILE A 9 -11.15 -7.40 13.03
C ILE A 9 -11.34 -7.87 14.48
N ILE A 10 -12.26 -7.27 15.20
CA ILE A 10 -12.57 -7.65 16.58
C ILE A 10 -13.11 -9.08 16.65
N LYS A 11 -13.99 -9.46 15.73
CA LYS A 11 -14.53 -10.82 15.69
C LYS A 11 -13.46 -11.86 15.41
N LYS A 12 -12.52 -11.56 14.52
CA LYS A 12 -11.40 -12.47 14.26
C LYS A 12 -10.46 -12.56 15.45
N SER A 13 -10.20 -11.46 16.12
CA SER A 13 -9.36 -11.47 17.31
C SER A 13 -10.01 -12.21 18.47
N HIS A 14 -11.33 -12.37 18.44
CA HIS A 14 -12.07 -13.15 19.44
C HIS A 14 -11.73 -14.64 19.36
N HIS A 15 -11.44 -15.15 18.18
CA HIS A 15 -11.02 -16.55 17.98
C HIS A 15 -9.52 -16.73 18.13
N SER A 16 -8.75 -15.65 18.01
CA SER A 16 -7.33 -15.64 18.25
C SER A 16 -7.06 -14.73 19.44
N PRO A 17 -6.66 -15.27 20.59
CA PRO A 17 -6.48 -14.46 21.81
C PRO A 17 -5.34 -13.45 21.70
N SER A 18 -4.66 -13.36 20.58
CA SER A 18 -3.52 -12.47 20.43
C SER A 18 -3.98 -11.08 19.98
N LEU A 19 -3.80 -10.08 20.83
CA LEU A 19 -3.92 -8.67 20.46
C LEU A 19 -2.86 -8.26 19.44
N PHE A 20 -1.91 -9.15 19.17
CA PHE A 20 -0.75 -8.89 18.30
C PHE A 20 -0.85 -9.68 17.00
N SER A 21 -2.04 -10.14 16.61
CA SER A 21 -2.23 -10.79 15.31
C SER A 21 -1.87 -9.83 14.18
N SER A 22 -1.05 -10.29 13.25
CA SER A 22 -0.66 -9.49 12.09
C SER A 22 -1.84 -9.31 11.14
N LEU A 23 -1.76 -8.28 10.29
CA LEU A 23 -2.77 -8.08 9.24
C LEU A 23 -2.85 -9.29 8.31
N SER A 24 -1.70 -9.92 8.00
CA SER A 24 -1.69 -11.09 7.14
C SER A 24 -2.48 -12.27 7.73
N ASP A 25 -2.55 -12.37 9.07
CA ASP A 25 -3.34 -13.43 9.74
C ASP A 25 -4.83 -13.12 9.76
N MET A 26 -5.21 -11.86 9.74
CA MET A 26 -6.59 -11.43 9.90
C MET A 26 -7.33 -11.19 8.59
N LEU A 27 -6.61 -10.82 7.53
CA LEU A 27 -7.21 -10.41 6.27
C LEU A 27 -7.48 -11.61 5.36
N ASN A 28 -8.46 -11.44 4.48
CA ASN A 28 -8.79 -12.44 3.47
C ASN A 28 -7.75 -12.41 2.35
N GLN A 29 -6.92 -13.44 2.30
CA GLN A 29 -5.80 -13.53 1.35
C GLN A 29 -6.25 -13.78 -0.09
N SER A 30 -7.52 -14.12 -0.30
CA SER A 30 -8.05 -14.35 -1.64
C SER A 30 -8.52 -13.08 -2.33
N LEU A 31 -8.61 -11.96 -1.61
CA LEU A 31 -9.05 -10.70 -2.22
C LEU A 31 -7.99 -10.14 -3.18
N PRO A 32 -8.45 -9.52 -4.30
CA PRO A 32 -7.52 -9.05 -5.34
C PRO A 32 -6.46 -8.08 -4.83
N LEU A 33 -6.81 -7.15 -3.94
CA LEU A 33 -5.85 -6.19 -3.43
C LEU A 33 -4.78 -6.85 -2.57
N TYR A 34 -5.16 -7.86 -1.78
CA TYR A 34 -4.21 -8.63 -0.99
C TYR A 34 -3.21 -9.36 -1.90
N LYS A 35 -3.72 -10.03 -2.94
CA LYS A 35 -2.88 -10.73 -3.91
C LYS A 35 -1.95 -9.79 -4.64
N LEU A 36 -2.44 -8.61 -5.02
CA LEU A 36 -1.64 -7.60 -5.70
C LEU A 36 -0.49 -7.14 -4.81
N ALA A 37 -0.75 -6.93 -3.52
CA ALA A 37 0.29 -6.53 -2.55
C ALA A 37 1.44 -7.54 -2.53
N ASP A 38 1.12 -8.83 -2.59
CA ASP A 38 2.14 -9.90 -2.52
C ASP A 38 2.89 -10.08 -3.84
N LYS A 39 2.31 -9.67 -4.96
CA LYS A 39 2.92 -9.84 -6.28
C LYS A 39 3.82 -8.70 -6.70
N ILE A 40 3.59 -7.48 -6.19
CA ILE A 40 4.40 -6.32 -6.55
C ILE A 40 5.81 -6.48 -5.99
N ASP A 41 6.80 -6.19 -6.80
CA ASP A 41 8.21 -6.13 -6.38
C ASP A 41 8.49 -4.76 -5.76
N TRP A 42 8.17 -4.64 -4.48
CA TRP A 42 8.33 -3.39 -3.74
C TRP A 42 9.81 -2.97 -3.62
N GLU A 43 10.71 -3.93 -3.60
CA GLU A 43 12.14 -3.64 -3.48
C GLU A 43 12.66 -2.91 -4.71
N LYS A 44 12.05 -3.13 -5.86
CA LYS A 44 12.38 -2.39 -7.09
C LYS A 44 12.25 -0.87 -6.88
N PHE A 45 11.18 -0.46 -6.19
CA PHE A 45 10.94 0.95 -5.89
C PHE A 45 11.95 1.48 -4.86
N ASP A 46 12.23 0.70 -3.85
CA ASP A 46 13.20 1.08 -2.83
C ASP A 46 14.58 1.30 -3.44
N THR A 47 15.00 0.37 -4.29
CA THR A 47 16.28 0.46 -5.00
C THR A 47 16.35 1.68 -5.91
N ALA A 48 15.26 1.98 -6.63
CA ALA A 48 15.21 3.10 -7.57
C ALA A 48 15.15 4.45 -6.87
N PHE A 49 14.42 4.56 -5.76
CA PHE A 49 14.10 5.86 -5.17
C PHE A 49 14.97 6.23 -3.98
N ARG A 50 15.55 5.28 -3.27
CA ARG A 50 16.41 5.56 -2.12
C ARG A 50 17.58 6.49 -2.47
N PRO A 51 18.29 6.30 -3.60
CA PRO A 51 19.39 7.21 -3.96
C PRO A 51 18.96 8.66 -4.13
N LEU A 52 17.72 8.92 -4.51
CA LEU A 52 17.21 10.29 -4.69
C LEU A 52 17.18 11.07 -3.38
N TYR A 53 17.03 10.39 -2.26
CA TYR A 53 17.08 11.00 -0.93
C TYR A 53 18.50 11.16 -0.43
N CYS A 54 19.37 10.20 -0.72
CA CYS A 54 20.78 10.24 -0.31
C CYS A 54 21.54 11.43 -0.93
N GLN A 55 21.19 11.82 -2.17
CA GLN A 55 21.82 12.94 -2.86
C GLN A 55 21.61 14.28 -2.17
N HIS A 56 20.61 14.37 -1.31
CA HIS A 56 20.28 15.60 -0.59
C HIS A 56 20.48 15.45 0.92
N ASN A 57 21.29 14.48 1.34
CA ASN A 57 21.57 14.18 2.75
C ASN A 57 20.31 13.94 3.58
N GLY A 58 19.21 13.50 2.91
CA GLY A 58 17.95 13.25 3.58
C GLY A 58 17.59 11.79 3.61
N ARG A 59 16.87 11.39 4.66
CA ARG A 59 16.15 10.13 4.69
C ARG A 59 14.73 10.41 4.24
N PRO A 60 14.05 9.45 3.56
CA PRO A 60 12.62 9.59 3.37
C PRO A 60 11.96 9.76 4.73
N SER A 61 11.11 10.77 4.88
CA SER A 61 10.37 10.96 6.13
C SER A 61 9.41 9.81 6.40
N LYS A 62 8.98 9.13 5.34
CA LYS A 62 8.09 7.97 5.38
C LYS A 62 8.70 6.86 4.54
N PRO A 63 8.38 5.57 4.86
CA PRO A 63 8.88 4.46 4.05
C PRO A 63 8.49 4.60 2.58
N ILE A 64 9.41 4.25 1.69
CA ILE A 64 9.18 4.31 0.23
C ILE A 64 7.99 3.42 -0.15
N ARG A 65 7.89 2.23 0.43
CA ARG A 65 6.76 1.33 0.17
C ARG A 65 5.42 1.98 0.51
N LEU A 66 5.34 2.71 1.62
CA LEU A 66 4.11 3.40 2.00
C LEU A 66 3.71 4.40 0.93
N MET A 67 4.65 5.24 0.50
CA MET A 67 4.37 6.29 -0.48
C MET A 67 4.01 5.70 -1.84
N CYS A 68 4.73 4.69 -2.30
CA CYS A 68 4.41 3.99 -3.55
C CYS A 68 3.06 3.30 -3.47
N GLY A 69 2.76 2.65 -2.35
CA GLY A 69 1.47 2.01 -2.13
C GLY A 69 0.31 2.99 -2.19
N LEU A 70 0.47 4.16 -1.58
CA LEU A 70 -0.56 5.21 -1.62
C LEU A 70 -0.79 5.70 -3.05
N LEU A 71 0.27 5.89 -3.84
CA LEU A 71 0.13 6.31 -5.25
C LEU A 71 -0.59 5.25 -6.08
N ILE A 72 -0.29 3.98 -5.88
CA ILE A 72 -0.96 2.90 -6.60
C ILE A 72 -2.44 2.84 -6.20
N LEU A 73 -2.74 2.90 -4.90
CA LEU A 73 -4.12 2.88 -4.41
C LEU A 73 -4.93 4.06 -4.94
N LYS A 74 -4.33 5.25 -4.91
CA LYS A 74 -4.95 6.44 -5.45
C LYS A 74 -5.37 6.23 -6.90
N HIS A 75 -4.50 5.65 -7.71
CA HIS A 75 -4.76 5.38 -9.11
C HIS A 75 -5.81 4.28 -9.29
N LEU A 76 -5.67 3.16 -8.59
CA LEU A 76 -6.58 2.02 -8.70
C LEU A 76 -8.02 2.38 -8.29
N ARG A 77 -8.17 3.22 -7.30
CA ARG A 77 -9.48 3.58 -6.74
C ARG A 77 -9.97 4.96 -7.20
N ASN A 78 -9.20 5.63 -8.05
CA ASN A 78 -9.52 6.97 -8.57
C ASN A 78 -9.80 7.97 -7.44
N LEU A 79 -8.85 8.09 -6.52
CA LEU A 79 -8.97 8.92 -5.32
C LEU A 79 -8.09 10.17 -5.44
N SER A 80 -8.44 11.21 -4.67
CA SER A 80 -7.57 12.36 -4.46
C SER A 80 -6.48 12.03 -3.44
N ASP A 81 -5.47 12.88 -3.35
CA ASP A 81 -4.42 12.72 -2.35
C ASP A 81 -4.99 12.71 -0.93
N GLU A 82 -5.94 13.60 -0.64
CA GLU A 82 -6.59 13.65 0.67
C GLU A 82 -7.42 12.40 0.93
N SER A 83 -8.18 11.94 -0.06
CA SER A 83 -9.07 10.79 0.10
C SER A 83 -8.30 9.50 0.34
N VAL A 84 -7.19 9.28 -0.38
CA VAL A 84 -6.42 8.04 -0.20
C VAL A 84 -5.80 7.97 1.20
N VAL A 85 -5.32 9.11 1.72
CA VAL A 85 -4.74 9.17 3.08
C VAL A 85 -5.80 8.87 4.13
N GLU A 86 -7.00 9.47 3.98
CA GLU A 86 -8.10 9.24 4.90
C GLU A 86 -8.60 7.79 4.85
N GLN A 87 -8.81 7.26 3.66
CA GLN A 87 -9.29 5.89 3.51
C GLN A 87 -8.28 4.87 4.03
N TRP A 88 -6.98 5.13 3.87
CA TRP A 88 -5.95 4.27 4.41
C TRP A 88 -6.10 4.11 5.93
N SER A 89 -6.42 5.19 6.63
CA SER A 89 -6.56 5.17 8.10
C SER A 89 -7.70 4.27 8.57
N GLU A 90 -8.66 3.98 7.69
CA GLU A 90 -9.85 3.20 8.00
C GLU A 90 -9.85 1.81 7.35
N ASN A 91 -8.87 1.51 6.51
CA ASN A 91 -8.92 0.31 5.66
C ASN A 91 -7.69 -0.57 5.89
N ALA A 92 -7.88 -1.69 6.54
CA ALA A 92 -6.80 -2.62 6.87
C ALA A 92 -6.13 -3.21 5.63
N TYR A 93 -6.87 -3.41 4.54
CA TYR A 93 -6.31 -3.91 3.28
C TYR A 93 -5.37 -2.88 2.64
N TYR A 94 -5.73 -1.59 2.72
CA TYR A 94 -4.86 -0.51 2.26
C TYR A 94 -3.57 -0.47 3.08
N GLN A 95 -3.70 -0.66 4.39
CA GLN A 95 -2.52 -0.66 5.27
C GLN A 95 -1.61 -1.85 4.97
N TYR A 96 -2.18 -3.03 4.77
CA TYR A 96 -1.41 -4.20 4.36
C TYR A 96 -0.72 -3.97 3.02
N PHE A 97 -1.43 -3.42 2.05
CA PHE A 97 -0.88 -3.10 0.73
C PHE A 97 0.33 -2.19 0.84
N CYS A 98 0.29 -1.22 1.75
CA CYS A 98 1.39 -0.26 1.97
C CYS A 98 2.47 -0.77 2.92
N GLY A 99 2.42 -2.04 3.32
CA GLY A 99 3.50 -2.67 4.07
C GLY A 99 3.35 -2.70 5.57
N MET A 100 2.18 -2.33 6.09
CA MET A 100 1.95 -2.40 7.52
C MET A 100 1.76 -3.86 7.96
N GLN A 101 2.35 -4.23 9.08
CA GLN A 101 2.19 -5.55 9.66
C GLN A 101 1.02 -5.60 10.63
N GLU A 102 0.74 -4.48 11.28
CA GLU A 102 -0.35 -4.32 12.23
C GLU A 102 -1.19 -3.13 11.85
N PHE A 103 -2.46 -3.13 12.26
CA PHE A 103 -3.35 -2.00 11.99
C PHE A 103 -2.87 -0.78 12.78
N ALA A 104 -2.59 0.31 12.07
CA ALA A 104 -2.12 1.55 12.66
C ALA A 104 -3.25 2.58 12.70
N PRO A 105 -3.51 3.21 13.84
CA PRO A 105 -4.51 4.28 13.91
C PRO A 105 -3.98 5.55 13.26
N GLY A 106 -4.90 6.35 12.70
CA GLY A 106 -4.59 7.66 12.15
C GLY A 106 -4.11 7.62 10.71
N VAL A 107 -3.86 8.81 10.16
CA VAL A 107 -3.42 8.95 8.77
C VAL A 107 -1.94 8.61 8.65
N PRO A 108 -1.51 8.04 7.48
CA PRO A 108 -0.13 7.61 7.31
C PRO A 108 0.84 8.78 7.11
N CYS A 109 0.33 9.87 6.54
CA CYS A 109 1.11 11.07 6.24
C CYS A 109 0.15 12.21 5.91
N ALA A 110 0.68 13.41 5.77
CA ALA A 110 -0.08 14.52 5.19
C ALA A 110 -0.20 14.33 3.68
N SER A 111 -1.30 14.77 3.08
CA SER A 111 -1.48 14.69 1.63
C SER A 111 -0.38 15.46 0.88
N SER A 112 0.12 16.54 1.46
CA SER A 112 1.23 17.31 0.89
C SER A 112 2.53 16.50 0.79
N GLU A 113 2.76 15.57 1.71
CA GLU A 113 3.93 14.70 1.65
C GLU A 113 3.87 13.79 0.42
N LEU A 114 2.67 13.35 0.04
CA LEU A 114 2.47 12.54 -1.16
C LEU A 114 2.79 13.34 -2.43
N VAL A 115 2.38 14.60 -2.46
CA VAL A 115 2.72 15.53 -3.55
C VAL A 115 4.23 15.69 -3.66
N HIS A 116 4.91 15.93 -2.54
CA HIS A 116 6.37 16.09 -2.51
C HIS A 116 7.08 14.81 -2.98
N PHE A 117 6.57 13.66 -2.60
CA PHE A 117 7.14 12.39 -3.03
C PHE A 117 7.06 12.25 -4.56
N ARG A 118 5.90 12.56 -5.16
CA ARG A 118 5.74 12.51 -6.62
C ARG A 118 6.75 13.41 -7.33
N HIS A 119 6.95 14.62 -6.81
CA HIS A 119 7.94 15.53 -7.37
C HIS A 119 9.35 14.99 -7.22
N ARG A 120 9.65 14.34 -6.11
CA ARG A 120 10.98 13.80 -5.85
C ARG A 120 11.33 12.67 -6.82
N ILE A 121 10.40 11.74 -7.04
CA ILE A 121 10.66 10.61 -7.94
C ILE A 121 10.55 10.98 -9.42
N GLY A 122 9.81 12.05 -9.74
CA GLY A 122 9.65 12.56 -11.10
C GLY A 122 8.83 11.66 -12.01
N GLU A 123 8.74 12.04 -13.28
CA GLU A 123 7.96 11.30 -14.27
C GLU A 123 8.46 9.88 -14.47
N LYS A 124 9.77 9.69 -14.48
CA LYS A 124 10.36 8.35 -14.64
C LYS A 124 10.03 7.43 -13.47
N GLY A 125 10.00 8.00 -12.26
CA GLY A 125 9.62 7.22 -11.07
C GLY A 125 8.16 6.82 -11.10
N ILE A 126 7.28 7.73 -11.49
CA ILE A 126 5.86 7.44 -11.63
C ILE A 126 5.63 6.37 -12.70
N GLU A 127 6.34 6.49 -13.82
CA GLU A 127 6.27 5.48 -14.88
C GLU A 127 6.70 4.10 -14.40
N LEU A 128 7.76 4.03 -13.61
CA LEU A 128 8.23 2.77 -13.04
C LEU A 128 7.16 2.12 -12.15
N ILE A 129 6.48 2.92 -11.31
CA ILE A 129 5.41 2.43 -10.44
C ILE A 129 4.26 1.86 -11.27
N PHE A 130 3.82 2.58 -12.30
CA PHE A 130 2.70 2.13 -13.13
C PHE A 130 3.06 0.93 -13.98
N GLN A 131 4.28 0.88 -14.53
CA GLN A 131 4.74 -0.28 -15.31
C GLN A 131 4.75 -1.55 -14.46
N GLU A 132 5.19 -1.47 -13.22
CA GLU A 132 5.18 -2.61 -12.31
C GLU A 132 3.75 -3.06 -12.01
N SER A 133 2.83 -2.13 -11.78
CA SER A 133 1.42 -2.44 -11.52
C SER A 133 0.77 -3.14 -12.72
N ILE A 134 1.07 -2.67 -13.93
CA ILE A 134 0.55 -3.26 -15.17
C ILE A 134 1.12 -4.67 -15.37
N ARG A 135 2.42 -4.84 -15.14
CA ARG A 135 3.06 -6.15 -15.26
C ARG A 135 2.38 -7.19 -14.38
N VAL A 136 2.14 -6.85 -13.13
CA VAL A 136 1.55 -7.76 -12.15
C VAL A 136 0.10 -8.08 -12.51
N ASN A 137 -0.67 -7.09 -12.98
CA ASN A 137 -2.05 -7.31 -13.40
C ASN A 137 -2.12 -8.25 -14.61
N ASN A 138 -1.24 -8.09 -15.59
CA ASN A 138 -1.21 -8.93 -16.77
C ASN A 138 -0.87 -10.39 -16.42
N GLU A 139 0.07 -10.60 -15.50
CA GLU A 139 0.41 -11.94 -15.03
C GLU A 139 -0.76 -12.58 -14.29
N GLY A 140 -1.54 -11.79 -13.54
CA GLY A 140 -2.72 -12.28 -12.86
C GLY A 140 -3.81 -12.74 -13.81
N ASP A 141 -4.01 -12.02 -14.92
CA ASP A 141 -4.98 -12.38 -15.94
C ASP A 141 -4.61 -13.69 -16.63
N ASP A 142 -3.33 -13.89 -16.91
CA ASP A 142 -2.84 -15.13 -17.52
C ASP A 142 -3.09 -16.33 -16.60
N ASP A 143 -2.89 -16.18 -15.31
CA ASP A 143 -3.13 -17.24 -14.33
C ASP A 143 -4.62 -17.59 -14.25
N GLU A 144 -5.51 -16.60 -14.34
CA GLU A 144 -6.95 -16.83 -14.32
C GLU A 144 -7.44 -17.54 -15.59
N HIS A 145 -6.83 -17.28 -16.73
CA HIS A 145 -7.19 -17.92 -18.00
C HIS A 145 -6.73 -19.36 -18.09
N GLN A 146 -5.73 -19.77 -17.33
CA GLN A 146 -5.20 -21.14 -17.35
C GLN A 146 -5.91 -22.07 -16.37
N SER A 147 -6.74 -21.52 -15.53
CA SER A 147 -7.52 -22.31 -14.60
C SER A 147 -8.93 -22.55 -15.16
#